data_f80e5002784dfd1be4cfe0c9cf6cde84
#
_entry.id   f80e5002784dfd1be4cfe0c9cf6cde84
#
_cell.length_a   1.000
_cell.length_b   1.000
_cell.length_c   1.000
_cell.angle_alpha   90.00
_cell.angle_beta   90.00
_cell.angle_gamma   90.00
#
_symmetry.space_group_name_H-M   'P 1'
#
loop_
_entity.id
_entity.type
_entity.pdbx_description
1 polymer ?
#
loop_
_entity_poly.entity_id
_entity_poly.type
_entity_poly.pdbx_seq_one_letter_code
_entity_poly.pdbx_strand_id
1 'polypeptide(L)'
;MTYILILFLTYVLHLLLKLNWVCTAVVLVFLLVMQHFHRIKGQRFQEARKRFLDVSLYIDTLLYSFLKEQKIIRAFEDVKSTLADGHMKETVSRAIDHMMLTFDETEVFVDAMRIIEDEYKCNRIVNAHEFMAHAEYYGGDIKESARILLKDKSAWERRILRNIEDRQRMF
;
A
#
# COMPACT_ATOMS: atom_id res chain seq x y z
N MET A 1 20.13 19.61 2.87
CA MET A 1 20.41 20.23 4.17
C MET A 1 21.17 19.31 5.14
N THR A 2 20.73 18.09 5.36
CA THR A 2 21.36 17.16 6.33
C THR A 2 22.85 16.85 6.10
N TYR A 3 23.32 16.74 4.85
CA TYR A 3 24.77 16.51 4.57
C TYR A 3 25.65 17.68 4.97
N ILE A 4 25.19 18.92 4.78
CA ILE A 4 25.91 20.13 5.18
C ILE A 4 26.06 20.17 6.70
N LEU A 5 25.02 19.78 7.42
CA LEU A 5 25.01 19.73 8.88
C LEU A 5 25.99 18.67 9.42
N ILE A 6 26.09 17.51 8.77
CA ILE A 6 27.05 16.46 9.13
C ILE A 6 28.48 16.93 8.90
N LEU A 7 28.79 17.56 7.76
CA LEU A 7 30.10 18.10 7.46
C LEU A 7 30.49 19.17 8.49
N PHE A 8 29.58 20.07 8.81
CA PHE A 8 29.79 21.12 9.82
C PHE A 8 30.04 20.51 11.21
N LEU A 9 29.23 19.54 11.62
CA LEU A 9 29.37 18.86 12.92
C LEU A 9 30.69 18.10 13.00
N THR A 10 31.10 17.41 11.94
CA THR A 10 32.39 16.69 11.89
C THR A 10 33.58 17.64 11.94
N TYR A 11 33.45 18.79 11.30
CA TYR A 11 34.49 19.84 11.37
C TYR A 11 34.62 20.45 12.76
N VAL A 12 33.50 20.76 13.43
CA VAL A 12 33.48 21.25 14.82
C VAL A 12 34.07 20.19 15.78
N LEU A 13 33.72 18.93 15.59
CA LEU A 13 34.23 17.82 16.40
C LEU A 13 35.75 17.64 16.23
N HIS A 14 36.25 17.81 15.00
CA HIS A 14 37.70 17.78 14.70
C HIS A 14 38.45 18.89 15.46
N LEU A 15 37.92 20.12 15.46
CA LEU A 15 38.52 21.24 16.17
C LEU A 15 38.49 21.07 17.68
N LEU A 16 37.37 20.61 18.25
CA LEU A 16 37.23 20.44 19.71
C LEU A 16 38.09 19.32 20.28
N LEU A 17 38.15 18.18 19.58
CA LEU A 17 38.82 16.99 20.07
C LEU A 17 40.26 16.87 19.59
N LYS A 18 40.78 17.80 18.75
CA LYS A 18 42.11 17.76 18.10
C LYS A 18 42.40 16.38 17.51
N LEU A 19 41.38 15.74 16.89
CA LEU A 19 41.50 14.42 16.31
C LEU A 19 42.47 14.38 15.12
N ASN A 20 43.18 13.26 14.96
CA ASN A 20 44.01 13.02 13.79
C ASN A 20 43.11 12.96 12.54
N TRP A 21 43.56 13.49 11.40
CA TRP A 21 42.83 13.55 10.14
C TRP A 21 42.22 12.18 9.71
N VAL A 22 42.98 11.09 9.98
CA VAL A 22 42.50 9.74 9.67
C VAL A 22 41.26 9.37 10.50
N CYS A 23 41.24 9.67 11.79
CA CYS A 23 40.09 9.42 12.66
C CYS A 23 38.88 10.26 12.26
N THR A 24 39.09 11.51 11.85
CA THR A 24 38.02 12.38 11.37
C THR A 24 37.40 11.84 10.08
N ALA A 25 38.22 11.36 9.15
CA ALA A 25 37.74 10.74 7.91
C ALA A 25 36.91 9.48 8.18
N VAL A 26 37.34 8.62 9.09
CA VAL A 26 36.62 7.39 9.49
C VAL A 26 35.23 7.75 10.09
N VAL A 27 35.19 8.72 11.01
CA VAL A 27 33.93 9.19 11.61
C VAL A 27 32.98 9.77 10.56
N LEU A 28 33.51 10.57 9.63
CA LEU A 28 32.71 11.13 8.54
C LEU A 28 32.09 10.04 7.67
N VAL A 29 32.89 9.06 7.23
CA VAL A 29 32.41 7.94 6.43
C VAL A 29 31.32 7.15 7.18
N PHE A 30 31.54 6.88 8.48
CA PHE A 30 30.57 6.18 9.31
C PHE A 30 29.22 6.93 9.41
N LEU A 31 29.27 8.25 9.64
CA LEU A 31 28.06 9.09 9.68
C LEU A 31 27.32 9.13 8.35
N LEU A 32 28.03 9.20 7.23
CA LEU A 32 27.43 9.17 5.89
C LEU A 32 26.75 7.83 5.60
N VAL A 33 27.38 6.73 5.96
CA VAL A 33 26.81 5.38 5.83
C VAL A 33 25.55 5.24 6.69
N MET A 34 25.61 5.63 7.96
CA MET A 34 24.46 5.62 8.86
C MET A 34 23.30 6.44 8.30
N GLN A 35 23.55 7.64 7.79
CA GLN A 35 22.52 8.48 7.19
C GLN A 35 21.93 7.86 5.93
N HIS A 36 22.75 7.20 5.10
CA HIS A 36 22.26 6.50 3.90
C HIS A 36 21.30 5.36 4.29
N PHE A 37 21.65 4.57 5.30
CA PHE A 37 20.78 3.51 5.82
C PHE A 37 19.46 4.06 6.41
N HIS A 38 19.51 5.17 7.14
CA HIS A 38 18.31 5.82 7.66
C HIS A 38 17.37 6.30 6.56
N ARG A 39 17.91 6.85 5.48
CA ARG A 39 17.11 7.27 4.32
C ARG A 39 16.42 6.10 3.63
N ILE A 40 17.15 5.00 3.36
CA ILE A 40 16.59 3.81 2.71
C ILE A 40 15.47 3.21 3.57
N LYS A 41 15.67 3.10 4.89
CA LYS A 41 14.62 2.61 5.80
C LYS A 41 13.40 3.52 5.79
N GLY A 42 13.59 4.83 5.81
CA GLY A 42 12.50 5.81 5.74
C GLY A 42 11.69 5.70 4.45
N GLN A 43 12.35 5.58 3.29
CA GLN A 43 11.68 5.42 1.99
C GLN A 43 10.87 4.13 1.93
N ARG A 44 11.45 2.98 2.29
CA ARG A 44 10.73 1.69 2.33
C ARG A 44 9.51 1.73 3.25
N PHE A 45 9.61 2.44 4.37
CA PHE A 45 8.50 2.60 5.28
C PHE A 45 7.37 3.45 4.68
N GLN A 46 7.70 4.55 3.99
CA GLN A 46 6.71 5.39 3.31
C GLN A 46 6.03 4.65 2.15
N GLU A 47 6.79 3.88 1.37
CA GLU A 47 6.26 3.05 0.30
C GLU A 47 5.31 1.97 0.84
N ALA A 48 5.69 1.27 1.91
CA ALA A 48 4.84 0.28 2.55
C ALA A 48 3.55 0.90 3.12
N ARG A 49 3.65 2.10 3.71
CA ARG A 49 2.49 2.86 4.21
C ARG A 49 1.58 3.28 3.07
N LYS A 50 2.13 3.82 1.98
CA LYS A 50 1.35 4.20 0.79
C LYS A 50 0.63 2.98 0.22
N ARG A 51 1.35 1.87 0.00
CA ARG A 51 0.77 0.62 -0.49
C ARG A 51 -0.37 0.11 0.39
N PHE A 52 -0.23 0.20 1.70
CA PHE A 52 -1.28 -0.15 2.65
C PHE A 52 -2.52 0.75 2.50
N LEU A 53 -2.33 2.07 2.39
CA LEU A 53 -3.44 3.02 2.23
C LEU A 53 -4.17 2.81 0.89
N ASP A 54 -3.44 2.55 -0.19
CA ASP A 54 -4.00 2.27 -1.51
C ASP A 54 -4.86 0.99 -1.47
N VAL A 55 -4.36 -0.09 -0.84
CA VAL A 55 -5.11 -1.35 -0.65
C VAL A 55 -6.35 -1.13 0.22
N SER A 56 -6.23 -0.35 1.29
CA SER A 56 -7.37 -0.06 2.16
C SER A 56 -8.46 0.72 1.45
N LEU A 57 -8.08 1.77 0.72
CA LEU A 57 -9.00 2.58 -0.10
C LEU A 57 -9.64 1.75 -1.21
N TYR A 58 -8.85 0.89 -1.87
CA TYR A 58 -9.34 -0.03 -2.89
C TYR A 58 -10.48 -0.91 -2.36
N ILE A 59 -10.26 -1.61 -1.25
CA ILE A 59 -11.25 -2.53 -0.68
C ILE A 59 -12.52 -1.78 -0.25
N ASP A 60 -12.39 -0.61 0.39
CA ASP A 60 -13.54 0.19 0.80
C ASP A 60 -14.39 0.62 -0.40
N THR A 61 -13.75 1.27 -1.38
CA THR A 61 -14.47 1.77 -2.55
C THR A 61 -15.11 0.62 -3.31
N LEU A 62 -14.38 -0.49 -3.49
CA LEU A 62 -14.87 -1.66 -4.19
C LEU A 62 -16.12 -2.24 -3.54
N LEU A 63 -16.07 -2.52 -2.22
CA LEU A 63 -17.19 -3.11 -1.50
C LEU A 63 -18.39 -2.15 -1.41
N TYR A 64 -18.17 -0.86 -1.12
CA TYR A 64 -19.26 0.13 -1.06
C TYR A 64 -19.94 0.34 -2.41
N SER A 65 -19.18 0.43 -3.49
CA SER A 65 -19.72 0.58 -4.83
C SER A 65 -20.47 -0.68 -5.27
N PHE A 66 -19.91 -1.87 -5.01
CA PHE A 66 -20.60 -3.12 -5.30
C PHE A 66 -21.91 -3.27 -4.52
N LEU A 67 -21.94 -2.90 -3.23
CA LEU A 67 -23.17 -2.94 -2.43
C LEU A 67 -24.26 -2.00 -2.96
N LYS A 68 -23.86 -0.89 -3.57
CA LYS A 68 -24.79 0.09 -4.13
C LYS A 68 -25.37 -0.38 -5.46
N GLU A 69 -24.54 -0.86 -6.38
CA GLU A 69 -24.90 -1.13 -7.77
C GLU A 69 -25.03 -2.61 -8.10
N GLN A 70 -24.49 -3.48 -7.25
CA GLN A 70 -24.48 -4.94 -7.40
C GLN A 70 -23.91 -5.42 -8.76
N LYS A 71 -22.94 -4.65 -9.30
CA LYS A 71 -22.25 -4.94 -10.56
C LYS A 71 -20.75 -4.78 -10.39
N ILE A 72 -20.01 -5.86 -10.67
CA ILE A 72 -18.56 -5.90 -10.53
C ILE A 72 -17.89 -4.81 -11.37
N ILE A 73 -18.23 -4.69 -12.65
CA ILE A 73 -17.59 -3.73 -13.55
C ILE A 73 -17.74 -2.28 -13.07
N ARG A 74 -18.93 -1.91 -12.57
CA ARG A 74 -19.18 -0.56 -12.02
C ARG A 74 -18.36 -0.30 -10.76
N ALA A 75 -18.26 -1.30 -9.90
CA ALA A 75 -17.43 -1.18 -8.69
C ALA A 75 -15.96 -0.92 -9.03
N PHE A 76 -15.42 -1.57 -10.06
CA PHE A 76 -14.07 -1.34 -10.55
C PHE A 76 -13.89 0.04 -11.20
N GLU A 77 -14.86 0.52 -11.98
CA GLU A 77 -14.84 1.89 -12.55
C GLU A 77 -14.83 2.96 -11.46
N ASP A 78 -15.64 2.80 -10.41
CA ASP A 78 -15.67 3.70 -9.26
C ASP A 78 -14.34 3.70 -8.49
N VAL A 79 -13.75 2.52 -8.29
CA VAL A 79 -12.41 2.40 -7.70
C VAL A 79 -11.39 3.15 -8.53
N LYS A 80 -11.36 2.93 -9.86
CA LYS A 80 -10.43 3.63 -10.77
C LYS A 80 -10.57 5.14 -10.68
N SER A 81 -11.79 5.66 -10.56
CA SER A 81 -12.07 7.08 -10.44
C SER A 81 -11.62 7.68 -9.10
N THR A 82 -11.68 6.90 -8.03
CA THR A 82 -11.39 7.33 -6.65
C THR A 82 -9.90 7.26 -6.32
N LEU A 83 -9.17 6.31 -6.93
CA LEU A 83 -7.75 6.14 -6.67
C LEU A 83 -6.92 7.30 -7.25
N ALA A 84 -5.95 7.75 -6.44
CA ALA A 84 -4.92 8.67 -6.93
C ALA A 84 -4.05 8.01 -7.99
N ASP A 85 -3.43 8.82 -8.85
CA ASP A 85 -2.51 8.32 -9.87
C ASP A 85 -1.35 7.55 -9.24
N GLY A 86 -1.11 6.34 -9.73
CA GLY A 86 -0.11 5.43 -9.21
C GLY A 86 -0.37 3.98 -9.56
N HIS A 87 0.48 3.13 -9.03
CA HIS A 87 0.53 1.70 -9.39
C HIS A 87 -0.80 0.96 -9.18
N MET A 88 -1.54 1.24 -8.10
CA MET A 88 -2.85 0.61 -7.86
C MET A 88 -3.85 0.96 -8.96
N LYS A 89 -3.93 2.25 -9.34
CA LYS A 89 -4.84 2.72 -10.40
C LYS A 89 -4.51 2.09 -11.75
N GLU A 90 -3.22 1.96 -12.07
CA GLU A 90 -2.75 1.30 -13.28
C GLU A 90 -3.12 -0.18 -13.30
N THR A 91 -2.96 -0.87 -12.17
CA THR A 91 -3.31 -2.29 -12.04
C THR A 91 -4.81 -2.49 -12.17
N VAL A 92 -5.63 -1.64 -11.54
CA VAL A 92 -7.10 -1.64 -11.69
C VAL A 92 -7.52 -1.34 -13.14
N SER A 93 -6.84 -0.39 -13.82
CA SER A 93 -7.11 -0.13 -15.24
C SER A 93 -6.87 -1.37 -16.10
N ARG A 94 -5.75 -2.08 -15.90
CA ARG A 94 -5.46 -3.33 -16.62
C ARG A 94 -6.53 -4.40 -16.38
N ALA A 95 -7.03 -4.51 -15.14
CA ALA A 95 -8.11 -5.43 -14.82
C ALA A 95 -9.41 -5.05 -15.54
N ILE A 96 -9.78 -3.76 -15.59
CA ILE A 96 -10.95 -3.28 -16.33
C ILE A 96 -10.79 -3.54 -17.83
N ASP A 97 -9.64 -3.23 -18.40
CA ASP A 97 -9.36 -3.46 -19.81
C ASP A 97 -9.50 -4.95 -20.16
N HIS A 98 -9.04 -5.84 -19.27
CA HIS A 98 -9.22 -7.29 -19.42
C HIS A 98 -10.69 -7.68 -19.40
N MET A 99 -11.49 -7.16 -18.47
CA MET A 99 -12.94 -7.39 -18.40
C MET A 99 -13.66 -6.95 -19.67
N MET A 100 -13.22 -5.84 -20.29
CA MET A 100 -13.85 -5.30 -21.50
C MET A 100 -13.52 -6.06 -22.78
N LEU A 101 -12.34 -6.69 -22.83
CA LEU A 101 -11.90 -7.43 -24.03
C LEU A 101 -12.54 -8.80 -24.16
N THR A 102 -13.02 -9.38 -23.06
CA THR A 102 -13.44 -10.81 -23.01
C THR A 102 -14.91 -10.95 -22.61
N PHE A 103 -15.80 -10.18 -23.17
CA PHE A 103 -17.20 -9.94 -22.74
C PHE A 103 -18.12 -11.19 -22.67
N ASP A 104 -17.66 -12.37 -23.09
CA ASP A 104 -18.53 -13.55 -23.29
C ASP A 104 -18.26 -14.75 -22.34
N GLU A 105 -17.33 -14.61 -21.39
CA GLU A 105 -16.96 -15.73 -20.52
C GLU A 105 -17.18 -15.38 -19.03
N THR A 106 -17.86 -16.30 -18.33
CA THR A 106 -18.17 -16.19 -16.88
C THR A 106 -16.92 -16.10 -16.01
N GLU A 107 -15.78 -16.59 -16.50
CA GLU A 107 -14.49 -16.60 -15.78
C GLU A 107 -13.73 -15.27 -15.90
N VAL A 108 -14.13 -14.37 -16.79
CA VAL A 108 -13.43 -13.10 -17.08
C VAL A 108 -13.25 -12.21 -15.86
N PHE A 109 -14.27 -12.14 -15.00
CA PHE A 109 -14.18 -11.34 -13.78
C PHE A 109 -13.14 -11.93 -12.81
N VAL A 110 -13.08 -13.26 -12.71
CA VAL A 110 -12.13 -13.97 -11.84
C VAL A 110 -10.70 -13.73 -12.32
N ASP A 111 -10.46 -13.85 -13.63
CA ASP A 111 -9.13 -13.65 -14.21
C ASP A 111 -8.68 -12.19 -14.12
N ALA A 112 -9.59 -11.23 -14.33
CA ALA A 112 -9.30 -9.83 -14.12
C ALA A 112 -8.96 -9.49 -12.65
N MET A 113 -9.66 -10.09 -11.69
CA MET A 113 -9.39 -9.95 -10.26
C MET A 113 -8.02 -10.51 -9.88
N ARG A 114 -7.61 -11.65 -10.48
CA ARG A 114 -6.28 -12.24 -10.28
C ARG A 114 -5.14 -11.28 -10.63
N ILE A 115 -5.28 -10.41 -11.61
CA ILE A 115 -4.27 -9.39 -11.94
C ILE A 115 -3.92 -8.54 -10.71
N ILE A 116 -4.93 -8.19 -9.91
CA ILE A 116 -4.74 -7.37 -8.70
C ILE A 116 -4.26 -8.22 -7.53
N GLU A 117 -4.77 -9.44 -7.39
CA GLU A 117 -4.40 -10.38 -6.33
C GLU A 117 -2.92 -10.77 -6.40
N ASP A 118 -2.43 -11.07 -7.61
CA ASP A 118 -1.03 -11.44 -7.86
C ASP A 118 -0.07 -10.27 -7.59
N GLU A 119 -0.48 -9.05 -7.90
CA GLU A 119 0.32 -7.85 -7.68
C GLU A 119 0.43 -7.50 -6.19
N TYR A 120 -0.69 -7.58 -5.46
CA TYR A 120 -0.74 -7.10 -4.08
C TYR A 120 -0.59 -8.20 -3.03
N LYS A 121 -0.86 -9.46 -3.37
CA LYS A 121 -0.75 -10.65 -2.50
C LYS A 121 -1.39 -10.44 -1.12
N CYS A 122 -2.59 -9.85 -1.11
CA CYS A 122 -3.32 -9.48 0.09
C CYS A 122 -4.59 -10.33 0.22
N ASN A 123 -4.67 -11.20 1.24
CA ASN A 123 -5.82 -12.06 1.47
C ASN A 123 -7.15 -11.29 1.59
N ARG A 124 -7.13 -10.01 1.99
CA ARG A 124 -8.34 -9.20 2.10
C ARG A 124 -8.87 -8.74 0.76
N ILE A 125 -7.98 -8.53 -0.21
CA ILE A 125 -8.37 -8.33 -1.61
C ILE A 125 -9.03 -9.60 -2.13
N VAL A 126 -8.38 -10.75 -1.95
CA VAL A 126 -8.92 -12.06 -2.37
C VAL A 126 -10.32 -12.29 -1.78
N ASN A 127 -10.47 -12.12 -0.46
CA ASN A 127 -11.78 -12.32 0.21
C ASN A 127 -12.86 -11.35 -0.31
N ALA A 128 -12.49 -10.09 -0.65
CA ALA A 128 -13.42 -9.13 -1.23
C ALA A 128 -13.85 -9.53 -2.65
N HIS A 129 -12.92 -10.01 -3.46
CA HIS A 129 -13.17 -10.49 -4.82
C HIS A 129 -14.03 -11.76 -4.81
N GLU A 130 -13.69 -12.75 -4.00
CA GLU A 130 -14.48 -13.98 -3.83
C GLU A 130 -15.91 -13.68 -3.38
N PHE A 131 -16.07 -12.75 -2.41
CA PHE A 131 -17.38 -12.29 -1.99
C PHE A 131 -18.18 -11.69 -3.15
N MET A 132 -17.57 -10.80 -3.95
CA MET A 132 -18.25 -10.15 -5.06
C MET A 132 -18.62 -11.15 -6.15
N ALA A 133 -17.71 -12.04 -6.54
CA ALA A 133 -17.96 -13.10 -7.51
C ALA A 133 -19.11 -13.99 -7.03
N HIS A 134 -19.08 -14.44 -5.78
CA HIS A 134 -20.15 -15.27 -5.21
C HIS A 134 -21.49 -14.53 -5.18
N ALA A 135 -21.50 -13.27 -4.79
CA ALA A 135 -22.72 -12.46 -4.70
C ALA A 135 -23.34 -12.21 -6.07
N GLU A 136 -22.55 -12.02 -7.12
CA GLU A 136 -23.03 -11.78 -8.48
C GLU A 136 -23.60 -13.06 -9.10
N TYR A 137 -22.97 -14.21 -8.85
CA TYR A 137 -23.42 -15.50 -9.44
C TYR A 137 -24.56 -16.16 -8.68
N TYR A 138 -24.53 -16.13 -7.35
CA TYR A 138 -25.47 -16.90 -6.53
C TYR A 138 -26.49 -16.03 -5.78
N GLY A 139 -26.26 -14.73 -5.68
CA GLY A 139 -27.07 -13.85 -4.84
C GLY A 139 -26.87 -14.15 -3.35
N GLY A 140 -27.90 -13.88 -2.56
CA GLY A 140 -27.92 -14.15 -1.11
C GLY A 140 -27.94 -12.89 -0.25
N ASP A 141 -27.62 -13.03 1.06
CA ASP A 141 -27.56 -11.88 1.98
C ASP A 141 -26.23 -11.14 1.83
N ILE A 142 -26.18 -10.35 0.74
CA ILE A 142 -25.01 -9.55 0.34
C ILE A 142 -24.63 -8.54 1.44
N LYS A 143 -25.63 -7.95 2.11
CA LYS A 143 -25.38 -6.88 3.09
C LYS A 143 -24.70 -7.38 4.35
N GLU A 144 -25.14 -8.51 4.88
CA GLU A 144 -24.56 -9.07 6.10
C GLU A 144 -23.13 -9.60 5.83
N SER A 145 -22.91 -10.29 4.71
CA SER A 145 -21.60 -10.78 4.32
C SER A 145 -20.60 -9.63 4.10
N ALA A 146 -21.00 -8.58 3.40
CA ALA A 146 -20.17 -7.38 3.23
C ALA A 146 -19.87 -6.68 4.55
N ARG A 147 -20.83 -6.62 5.48
CA ARG A 147 -20.64 -6.04 6.83
C ARG A 147 -19.56 -6.79 7.60
N ILE A 148 -19.52 -8.12 7.50
CA ILE A 148 -18.49 -8.94 8.13
C ILE A 148 -17.11 -8.63 7.55
N LEU A 149 -16.99 -8.55 6.22
CA LEU A 149 -15.73 -8.21 5.54
C LEU A 149 -15.22 -6.82 5.92
N LEU A 150 -16.09 -5.81 5.93
CA LEU A 150 -15.74 -4.45 6.32
C LEU A 150 -15.31 -4.38 7.81
N LYS A 151 -15.93 -5.18 8.69
CA LYS A 151 -15.53 -5.27 10.10
C LYS A 151 -14.16 -5.92 10.25
N ASP A 152 -13.86 -7.01 9.54
CA ASP A 152 -12.53 -7.63 9.54
C ASP A 152 -11.47 -6.68 8.98
N LYS A 153 -11.76 -6.01 7.88
CA LYS A 153 -10.91 -4.99 7.26
C LYS A 153 -10.59 -3.87 8.27
N SER A 154 -11.60 -3.33 8.95
CA SER A 154 -11.41 -2.27 9.95
C SER A 154 -10.57 -2.73 11.15
N ALA A 155 -10.69 -3.98 11.56
CA ALA A 155 -9.85 -4.56 12.63
C ALA A 155 -8.39 -4.72 12.17
N TRP A 156 -8.17 -5.09 10.92
CA TRP A 156 -6.86 -5.16 10.30
C TRP A 156 -6.20 -3.79 10.19
N GLU A 157 -6.93 -2.76 9.72
CA GLU A 157 -6.42 -1.39 9.64
C GLU A 157 -5.94 -0.87 10.99
N ARG A 158 -6.75 -1.02 12.02
CA ARG A 158 -6.38 -0.61 13.38
C ARG A 158 -5.10 -1.29 13.87
N ARG A 159 -4.87 -2.57 13.50
CA ARG A 159 -3.63 -3.28 13.85
C ARG A 159 -2.43 -2.72 13.11
N ILE A 160 -2.56 -2.49 11.80
CA ILE A 160 -1.46 -1.96 10.98
C ILE A 160 -1.13 -0.52 11.38
N LEU A 161 -2.14 0.34 11.58
CA LEU A 161 -1.90 1.73 12.00
C LEU A 161 -1.19 1.79 13.35
N ARG A 162 -1.59 0.98 14.33
CA ARG A 162 -0.86 0.89 15.62
C ARG A 162 0.60 0.47 15.42
N ASN A 163 0.86 -0.55 14.62
CA ASN A 163 2.22 -0.99 14.33
C ASN A 163 3.06 0.11 13.63
N ILE A 164 2.42 0.93 12.79
CA ILE A 164 3.06 2.07 12.12
C ILE A 164 3.41 3.14 13.15
N GLU A 165 2.48 3.50 14.03
CA GLU A 165 2.69 4.51 15.08
C GLU A 165 3.77 4.07 16.08
N ASP A 166 3.74 2.81 16.52
CA ASP A 166 4.75 2.27 17.43
C ASP A 166 6.16 2.31 16.81
N ARG A 167 6.27 1.99 15.52
CA ARG A 167 7.55 2.13 14.81
C ARG A 167 8.00 3.58 14.66
N GLN A 168 7.08 4.52 14.45
CA GLN A 168 7.44 5.94 14.37
C GLN A 168 7.95 6.50 15.70
N ARG A 169 7.47 5.98 16.83
CA ARG A 169 7.94 6.38 18.19
C ARG A 169 9.33 5.83 18.53
N MET A 170 9.79 4.77 17.85
CA MET A 170 11.09 4.16 18.07
C MET A 170 12.23 4.81 17.25
N PHE A 171 11.93 5.78 16.38
CA PHE A 171 12.90 6.52 15.56
C PHE A 171 12.85 8.01 15.84
#